data_38db9a78a59bed4fc7f0b2f2abedd9e6
#
_entry.id   38db9a78a59bed4fc7f0b2f2abedd9e6
#
_cell.length_a   1.000
_cell.length_b   1.000
_cell.length_c   1.000
_cell.angle_alpha   90.00
_cell.angle_beta   90.00
_cell.angle_gamma   90.00
#
_symmetry.space_group_name_H-M   'P 1'
#
loop_
_entity.id
_entity.type
_entity.pdbx_description
1 polymer ?
#
loop_
_entity_poly.entity_id
_entity_poly.type
_entity_poly.pdbx_seq_one_letter_code
_entity_poly.pdbx_strand_id
1 'polypeptide(L)'
;ASDVYKRQVKLRSNEESEINGQGPVITEDNIKKLYEKLDCLKESDVLVLAGSIPDVMPSSMYMDIMKHLEGRGINIVVDATRNLLTNVLAYKPFLIKPNNHELGEIFGVEITDKDDVIKYAKKLQEQGARNVLVSMAGDGAVLVTENGQEFKAKAPKGKLKNSVGAGDSMVAGFVYGYLKSNDYK
;
A
#
# COMPACT_ATOMS: atom_id res chain seq x y z
N ALA A 1 -12.72 -18.98 13.42
CA ALA A 1 -11.67 -18.04 13.00
C ALA A 1 -10.45 -18.86 12.62
N SER A 2 -10.07 -18.90 11.35
CA SER A 2 -8.80 -19.50 10.94
C SER A 2 -7.69 -18.57 11.39
N ASP A 3 -6.88 -19.02 12.33
CA ASP A 3 -5.67 -18.32 12.78
C ASP A 3 -4.71 -18.19 11.59
N VAL A 4 -4.53 -16.96 11.11
CA VAL A 4 -3.54 -16.66 10.09
C VAL A 4 -2.20 -16.52 10.79
N TYR A 5 -1.45 -17.62 10.88
CA TYR A 5 -0.08 -17.56 11.39
C TYR A 5 0.83 -16.88 10.38
N LYS A 6 1.40 -15.73 10.75
CA LYS A 6 2.58 -15.21 10.06
C LYS A 6 3.72 -16.19 10.27
N ARG A 7 4.10 -16.91 9.22
CA ARG A 7 5.24 -17.83 9.23
C ARG A 7 6.53 -17.09 8.86
N GLN A 8 6.81 -16.03 9.57
CA GLN A 8 7.99 -15.21 9.34
C GLN A 8 8.86 -15.21 10.60
N VAL A 9 10.13 -15.49 10.46
CA VAL A 9 11.15 -15.35 11.52
C VAL A 9 12.07 -14.21 11.11
N LYS A 10 12.14 -13.17 11.94
CA LYS A 10 13.11 -12.08 11.80
C LYS A 10 14.31 -12.35 12.68
N LEU A 11 15.48 -12.51 12.07
CA LEU A 11 16.75 -12.64 12.75
C LEU A 11 17.39 -11.25 12.84
N ARG A 12 17.75 -10.86 14.07
CA ARG A 12 18.47 -9.62 14.32
C ARG A 12 19.91 -9.95 14.71
N SER A 13 20.85 -9.60 13.85
CA SER A 13 22.27 -9.54 14.15
C SER A 13 22.78 -8.16 13.71
N ASN A 14 23.96 -8.07 13.13
CA ASN A 14 24.46 -6.85 12.50
C ASN A 14 23.69 -6.47 11.22
N GLU A 15 22.98 -7.44 10.64
CA GLU A 15 22.05 -7.28 9.51
C GLU A 15 20.70 -7.91 9.86
N GLU A 16 19.61 -7.27 9.42
CA GLU A 16 18.27 -7.85 9.55
C GLU A 16 18.06 -8.89 8.43
N SER A 17 17.82 -10.14 8.83
CA SER A 17 17.49 -11.23 7.92
C SER A 17 16.09 -11.74 8.20
N GLU A 18 15.34 -12.10 7.16
CA GLU A 18 14.00 -12.63 7.27
C GLU A 18 13.93 -14.04 6.67
N ILE A 19 13.37 -14.97 7.44
CA ILE A 19 13.00 -16.29 6.93
C ILE A 19 11.49 -16.29 6.76
N ASN A 20 11.04 -16.30 5.52
CA ASN A 20 9.62 -16.36 5.16
C ASN A 20 9.26 -17.83 4.88
N GLY A 21 8.31 -18.36 5.63
CA GLY A 21 7.73 -19.67 5.34
C GLY A 21 6.89 -19.61 4.06
N GLN A 22 6.94 -20.70 3.27
CA GLN A 22 6.04 -20.83 2.13
C GLN A 22 4.59 -20.80 2.62
N GLY A 23 3.73 -20.05 1.91
CA GLY A 23 2.29 -20.01 2.17
C GLY A 23 1.62 -21.36 1.90
N PRO A 24 0.37 -21.53 2.31
CA PRO A 24 -0.40 -22.73 1.96
C PRO A 24 -0.62 -22.79 0.45
N VAL A 25 -0.90 -24.00 -0.05
CA VAL A 25 -1.37 -24.16 -1.44
C VAL A 25 -2.69 -23.41 -1.59
N ILE A 26 -2.74 -22.51 -2.57
CA ILE A 26 -3.95 -21.76 -2.92
C ILE A 26 -4.56 -22.44 -4.14
N THR A 27 -5.76 -23.01 -3.95
CA THR A 27 -6.49 -23.69 -5.00
C THR A 27 -7.38 -22.71 -5.76
N GLU A 28 -7.86 -23.11 -6.95
CA GLU A 28 -8.85 -22.33 -7.72
C GLU A 28 -10.13 -22.07 -6.91
N ASP A 29 -10.54 -23.02 -6.08
CA ASP A 29 -11.70 -22.84 -5.17
C ASP A 29 -11.44 -21.75 -4.12
N ASN A 30 -10.20 -21.62 -3.62
CA ASN A 30 -9.84 -20.53 -2.73
C ASN A 30 -9.89 -19.16 -3.46
N ILE A 31 -9.43 -19.11 -4.69
CA ILE A 31 -9.50 -17.89 -5.52
C ILE A 31 -10.97 -17.55 -5.79
N LYS A 32 -11.80 -18.51 -6.17
CA LYS A 32 -13.24 -18.31 -6.36
C LYS A 32 -13.90 -17.72 -5.11
N LYS A 33 -13.64 -18.31 -3.94
CA LYS A 33 -14.17 -17.80 -2.66
C LYS A 33 -13.67 -16.38 -2.33
N LEU A 34 -12.45 -16.01 -2.77
CA LEU A 34 -11.97 -14.64 -2.65
C LEU A 34 -12.86 -13.70 -3.47
N TYR A 35 -13.09 -14.01 -4.75
CA TYR A 35 -13.93 -13.18 -5.62
C TYR A 35 -15.38 -13.09 -5.12
N GLU A 36 -15.97 -14.19 -4.62
CA GLU A 36 -17.30 -14.17 -3.99
C GLU A 36 -17.36 -13.18 -2.80
N LYS A 37 -16.27 -13.07 -2.01
CA LYS A 37 -16.18 -12.07 -0.94
C LYS A 37 -16.01 -10.65 -1.47
N LEU A 38 -15.21 -10.47 -2.51
CA LEU A 38 -15.04 -9.18 -3.17
C LEU A 38 -16.36 -8.67 -3.77
N ASP A 39 -17.21 -9.58 -4.25
CA ASP A 39 -18.52 -9.24 -4.77
C ASP A 39 -19.50 -8.71 -3.71
N CYS A 40 -19.25 -8.99 -2.43
CA CYS A 40 -20.04 -8.44 -1.33
C CYS A 40 -19.71 -6.97 -1.00
N LEU A 41 -18.60 -6.43 -1.54
CA LEU A 41 -18.20 -5.03 -1.32
C LEU A 41 -19.22 -4.09 -1.98
N LYS A 42 -19.45 -2.96 -1.33
CA LYS A 42 -20.40 -1.93 -1.76
C LYS A 42 -19.67 -0.64 -2.09
N GLU A 43 -20.38 0.26 -2.76
CA GLU A 43 -19.92 1.62 -2.98
C GLU A 43 -19.45 2.28 -1.66
N SER A 44 -18.34 2.99 -1.73
CA SER A 44 -17.66 3.63 -0.59
C SER A 44 -16.97 2.69 0.40
N ASP A 45 -17.08 1.36 0.26
CA ASP A 45 -16.24 0.45 1.04
C ASP A 45 -14.76 0.68 0.74
N VAL A 46 -13.90 0.33 1.69
CA VAL A 46 -12.44 0.41 1.53
C VAL A 46 -11.86 -1.00 1.46
N LEU A 47 -11.19 -1.30 0.36
CA LEU A 47 -10.43 -2.53 0.19
C LEU A 47 -8.94 -2.21 0.28
N VAL A 48 -8.21 -2.89 1.17
CA VAL A 48 -6.75 -2.74 1.28
C VAL A 48 -6.06 -3.96 0.69
N LEU A 49 -5.27 -3.73 -0.35
CA LEU A 49 -4.36 -4.72 -0.95
C LEU A 49 -2.96 -4.43 -0.46
N ALA A 50 -2.45 -5.25 0.46
CA ALA A 50 -1.18 -5.01 1.13
C ALA A 50 -0.25 -6.24 1.09
N GLY A 51 1.05 -5.98 1.01
CA GLY A 51 2.10 -7.00 1.05
C GLY A 51 2.41 -7.62 -0.31
N SER A 52 3.10 -8.76 -0.27
CA SER A 52 3.49 -9.54 -1.45
C SER A 52 2.42 -10.56 -1.82
N ILE A 53 2.36 -10.88 -3.10
CA ILE A 53 1.54 -11.99 -3.61
C ILE A 53 2.34 -13.28 -3.45
N PRO A 54 1.74 -14.36 -2.88
CA PRO A 54 2.39 -15.67 -2.83
C PRO A 54 2.81 -16.16 -4.22
N ASP A 55 3.97 -16.80 -4.34
CA ASP A 55 4.51 -17.30 -5.63
C ASP A 55 3.59 -18.27 -6.37
N VAL A 56 2.68 -18.91 -5.63
CA VAL A 56 1.65 -19.83 -6.18
C VAL A 56 0.48 -19.11 -6.84
N MET A 57 0.41 -17.78 -6.72
CA MET A 57 -0.64 -16.95 -7.34
C MET A 57 -0.06 -16.12 -8.49
N PRO A 58 -0.88 -15.76 -9.49
CA PRO A 58 -0.45 -14.85 -10.54
C PRO A 58 0.02 -13.51 -9.96
N SER A 59 1.16 -13.01 -10.44
CA SER A 59 1.66 -11.67 -10.08
C SER A 59 0.70 -10.53 -10.49
N SER A 60 -0.26 -10.83 -11.37
CA SER A 60 -1.35 -9.94 -11.79
C SER A 60 -2.50 -9.83 -10.79
N MET A 61 -2.50 -10.60 -9.69
CA MET A 61 -3.68 -10.73 -8.80
C MET A 61 -4.24 -9.38 -8.33
N TYR A 62 -3.40 -8.42 -7.96
CA TYR A 62 -3.87 -7.10 -7.53
C TYR A 62 -4.54 -6.34 -8.69
N MET A 63 -3.96 -6.41 -9.86
CA MET A 63 -4.52 -5.83 -11.08
C MET A 63 -5.86 -6.51 -11.43
N ASP A 64 -5.94 -7.84 -11.34
CA ASP A 64 -7.14 -8.61 -11.65
C ASP A 64 -8.28 -8.28 -10.68
N ILE A 65 -7.98 -8.13 -9.38
CA ILE A 65 -8.94 -7.67 -8.37
C ILE A 65 -9.43 -6.26 -8.69
N MET A 66 -8.53 -5.33 -9.01
CA MET A 66 -8.93 -3.96 -9.32
C MET A 66 -9.78 -3.88 -10.57
N LYS A 67 -9.44 -4.65 -11.59
CA LYS A 67 -10.24 -4.78 -12.83
C LYS A 67 -11.63 -5.36 -12.54
N HIS A 68 -11.72 -6.38 -11.69
CA HIS A 68 -12.99 -6.99 -11.29
C HIS A 68 -13.93 -6.02 -10.57
N LEU A 69 -13.35 -5.12 -9.77
CA LEU A 69 -14.08 -4.13 -8.97
C LEU A 69 -14.26 -2.77 -9.67
N GLU A 70 -13.79 -2.64 -10.91
CA GLU A 70 -13.86 -1.38 -11.65
C GLU A 70 -15.30 -0.86 -11.79
N GLY A 71 -15.49 0.43 -11.59
CA GLY A 71 -16.80 1.09 -11.70
C GLY A 71 -17.74 0.88 -10.52
N ARG A 72 -17.35 0.14 -9.47
CA ARG A 72 -18.22 -0.16 -8.31
C ARG A 72 -18.12 0.88 -7.18
N GLY A 73 -17.33 1.94 -7.35
CA GLY A 73 -17.20 3.02 -6.35
C GLY A 73 -16.48 2.60 -5.06
N ILE A 74 -15.68 1.53 -5.11
CA ILE A 74 -14.89 1.04 -3.97
C ILE A 74 -13.58 1.81 -3.89
N ASN A 75 -13.19 2.24 -2.68
CA ASN A 75 -11.92 2.89 -2.44
C ASN A 75 -10.81 1.84 -2.24
N ILE A 76 -10.00 1.60 -3.27
CA ILE A 76 -8.94 0.58 -3.21
C ILE A 76 -7.62 1.24 -2.82
N VAL A 77 -7.07 0.78 -1.69
CA VAL A 77 -5.76 1.18 -1.16
C VAL A 77 -4.75 0.10 -1.51
N VAL A 78 -3.61 0.49 -2.08
CA VAL A 78 -2.54 -0.45 -2.44
C VAL A 78 -1.26 -0.10 -1.70
N ASP A 79 -0.82 -1.00 -0.84
CA ASP A 79 0.46 -0.96 -0.14
C ASP A 79 1.33 -2.12 -0.61
N ALA A 80 1.93 -1.94 -1.76
CA ALA A 80 2.74 -2.95 -2.45
C ALA A 80 3.99 -2.32 -3.05
N THR A 81 4.95 -3.16 -3.41
CA THR A 81 6.25 -2.71 -3.91
C THR A 81 6.39 -2.94 -5.41
N ARG A 82 7.24 -2.16 -6.07
CA ARG A 82 7.68 -2.35 -7.45
C ARG A 82 6.53 -2.56 -8.43
N ASN A 83 6.62 -3.62 -9.24
CA ASN A 83 5.65 -3.91 -10.30
C ASN A 83 4.21 -4.12 -9.80
N LEU A 84 4.03 -4.62 -8.56
CA LEU A 84 2.69 -4.78 -7.99
C LEU A 84 1.98 -3.42 -7.82
N LEU A 85 2.75 -2.37 -7.48
CA LEU A 85 2.23 -1.02 -7.35
C LEU A 85 2.03 -0.37 -8.72
N THR A 86 3.02 -0.45 -9.63
CA THR A 86 2.93 0.23 -10.91
C THR A 86 1.87 -0.36 -11.83
N ASN A 87 1.66 -1.69 -11.80
CA ASN A 87 0.68 -2.36 -12.62
C ASN A 87 -0.78 -1.99 -12.29
N VAL A 88 -1.05 -1.49 -11.08
CA VAL A 88 -2.41 -1.13 -10.66
C VAL A 88 -2.76 0.34 -10.94
N LEU A 89 -1.79 1.18 -11.32
CA LEU A 89 -2.02 2.62 -11.52
C LEU A 89 -3.08 2.91 -12.58
N ALA A 90 -3.10 2.12 -13.67
CA ALA A 90 -4.11 2.26 -14.73
C ALA A 90 -5.56 2.11 -14.21
N TYR A 91 -5.78 1.42 -13.09
CA TYR A 91 -7.08 1.23 -12.45
C TYR A 91 -7.40 2.27 -11.38
N LYS A 92 -6.63 3.34 -11.30
CA LYS A 92 -6.85 4.52 -10.45
C LYS A 92 -7.07 4.18 -8.97
N PRO A 93 -6.09 3.52 -8.28
CA PRO A 93 -6.21 3.25 -6.86
C PRO A 93 -6.50 4.52 -6.07
N PHE A 94 -7.39 4.41 -5.06
CA PHE A 94 -7.73 5.53 -4.18
C PHE A 94 -6.51 6.04 -3.42
N LEU A 95 -5.68 5.15 -2.91
CA LEU A 95 -4.43 5.46 -2.23
C LEU A 95 -3.36 4.45 -2.60
N ILE A 96 -2.16 4.93 -2.84
CA ILE A 96 -0.95 4.12 -2.84
C ILE A 96 0.01 4.61 -1.76
N LYS A 97 0.81 3.70 -1.16
CA LYS A 97 1.76 4.05 -0.11
C LYS A 97 3.16 3.50 -0.39
N PRO A 98 3.95 4.07 -1.28
CA PRO A 98 5.39 3.79 -1.35
C PRO A 98 6.15 4.45 -0.19
N ASN A 99 7.35 3.95 0.12
CA ASN A 99 8.34 4.74 0.84
C ASN A 99 9.19 5.56 -0.14
N ASN A 100 10.02 6.48 0.36
CA ASN A 100 10.85 7.34 -0.49
C ASN A 100 11.87 6.54 -1.34
N HIS A 101 12.37 5.41 -0.86
CA HIS A 101 13.28 4.54 -1.62
C HIS A 101 12.54 3.83 -2.75
N GLU A 102 11.37 3.25 -2.46
CA GLU A 102 10.51 2.61 -3.46
C GLU A 102 10.07 3.61 -4.54
N LEU A 103 9.73 4.83 -4.13
CA LEU A 103 9.40 5.92 -5.06
C LEU A 103 10.61 6.25 -5.95
N GLY A 104 11.81 6.32 -5.37
CA GLY A 104 13.06 6.51 -6.11
C GLY A 104 13.34 5.38 -7.10
N GLU A 105 13.16 4.11 -6.67
CA GLU A 105 13.34 2.94 -7.53
C GLU A 105 12.42 2.98 -8.77
N ILE A 106 11.14 3.39 -8.60
CA ILE A 106 10.18 3.49 -9.71
C ILE A 106 10.67 4.46 -10.79
N PHE A 107 11.31 5.55 -10.41
CA PHE A 107 11.76 6.59 -11.35
C PHE A 107 13.27 6.56 -11.63
N GLY A 108 14.02 5.61 -11.06
CA GLY A 108 15.46 5.50 -11.24
C GLY A 108 16.26 6.68 -10.67
N VAL A 109 15.81 7.24 -9.55
CA VAL A 109 16.40 8.41 -8.88
C VAL A 109 16.55 8.19 -7.38
N GLU A 110 17.45 8.92 -6.75
CA GLU A 110 17.53 9.00 -5.29
C GLU A 110 16.63 10.16 -4.80
N ILE A 111 15.75 9.86 -3.85
CA ILE A 111 14.81 10.83 -3.26
C ILE A 111 15.12 10.99 -1.78
N THR A 112 15.63 12.17 -1.40
CA THR A 112 16.07 12.46 -0.03
C THR A 112 15.26 13.55 0.65
N ASP A 113 14.62 14.43 -0.09
CA ASP A 113 13.85 15.54 0.47
C ASP A 113 12.36 15.47 0.12
N LYS A 114 11.56 16.28 0.84
CA LYS A 114 10.09 16.27 0.70
C LYS A 114 9.59 16.94 -0.57
N ASP A 115 10.36 17.80 -1.18
CA ASP A 115 9.95 18.50 -2.41
C ASP A 115 10.14 17.59 -3.61
N ASP A 116 11.21 16.80 -3.63
CA ASP A 116 11.36 15.71 -4.60
C ASP A 116 10.28 14.63 -4.41
N VAL A 117 9.96 14.28 -3.16
CA VAL A 117 8.84 13.36 -2.89
C VAL A 117 7.55 13.87 -3.53
N ILE A 118 7.19 15.14 -3.33
CA ILE A 118 5.97 15.74 -3.92
C ILE A 118 6.02 15.67 -5.44
N LYS A 119 7.14 16.04 -6.03
CA LYS A 119 7.34 16.02 -7.49
C LYS A 119 7.09 14.63 -8.08
N TYR A 120 7.66 13.58 -7.49
CA TYR A 120 7.53 12.22 -7.99
C TYR A 120 6.19 11.57 -7.60
N ALA A 121 5.58 11.95 -6.47
CA ALA A 121 4.23 11.57 -6.13
C ALA A 121 3.21 12.09 -7.16
N LYS A 122 3.35 13.33 -7.62
CA LYS A 122 2.52 13.89 -8.71
C LYS A 122 2.67 13.12 -10.02
N LYS A 123 3.87 12.62 -10.34
CA LYS A 123 4.06 11.75 -11.51
C LYS A 123 3.32 10.42 -11.37
N LEU A 124 3.20 9.86 -10.16
CA LEU A 124 2.37 8.67 -9.92
C LEU A 124 0.87 8.99 -10.06
N GLN A 125 0.44 10.22 -9.71
CA GLN A 125 -0.92 10.66 -9.97
C GLN A 125 -1.20 10.81 -11.48
N GLU A 126 -0.26 11.34 -12.25
CA GLU A 126 -0.35 11.39 -13.71
C GLU A 126 -0.47 9.99 -14.34
N GLN A 127 0.10 8.95 -13.69
CA GLN A 127 -0.02 7.55 -14.10
C GLN A 127 -1.33 6.89 -13.61
N GLY A 128 -2.09 7.56 -12.73
CA GLY A 128 -3.42 7.11 -12.33
C GLY A 128 -3.70 7.06 -10.84
N ALA A 129 -2.72 7.09 -9.95
CA ALA A 129 -2.99 7.11 -8.51
C ALA A 129 -3.82 8.34 -8.11
N ARG A 130 -4.90 8.17 -7.35
CA ARG A 130 -5.70 9.31 -6.87
C ARG A 130 -4.97 10.04 -5.74
N ASN A 131 -4.53 9.33 -4.73
CA ASN A 131 -3.78 9.87 -3.61
C ASN A 131 -2.47 9.10 -3.42
N VAL A 132 -1.40 9.80 -3.06
CA VAL A 132 -0.07 9.21 -2.85
C VAL A 132 0.44 9.59 -1.46
N LEU A 133 0.57 8.61 -0.59
CA LEU A 133 1.13 8.75 0.76
C LEU A 133 2.54 8.17 0.77
N VAL A 134 3.55 9.01 0.93
CA VAL A 134 4.94 8.56 0.93
C VAL A 134 5.50 8.58 2.33
N SER A 135 5.98 7.44 2.81
CA SER A 135 6.66 7.33 4.10
C SER A 135 8.16 7.61 3.96
N MET A 136 8.72 8.36 4.92
CA MET A 136 10.12 8.78 4.96
C MET A 136 10.79 8.43 6.30
N ALA A 137 10.43 7.31 6.89
CA ALA A 137 10.95 6.85 8.19
C ALA A 137 10.97 7.98 9.24
N GLY A 138 12.16 8.34 9.77
CA GLY A 138 12.34 9.38 10.77
C GLY A 138 11.98 10.80 10.32
N ASP A 139 11.92 11.05 9.00
CA ASP A 139 11.55 12.34 8.42
C ASP A 139 10.03 12.53 8.30
N GLY A 140 9.27 11.47 8.63
CA GLY A 140 7.81 11.49 8.66
C GLY A 140 7.16 11.03 7.37
N ALA A 141 6.23 11.81 6.84
CA ALA A 141 5.48 11.44 5.65
C ALA A 141 5.05 12.66 4.83
N VAL A 142 4.75 12.39 3.57
CA VAL A 142 4.14 13.34 2.63
C VAL A 142 2.90 12.71 2.03
N LEU A 143 1.80 13.46 1.98
CA LEU A 143 0.59 13.07 1.27
C LEU A 143 0.34 14.07 0.15
N VAL A 144 0.14 13.57 -1.06
CA VAL A 144 -0.35 14.34 -2.21
C VAL A 144 -1.72 13.80 -2.58
N THR A 145 -2.74 14.66 -2.56
CA THR A 145 -4.14 14.28 -2.75
C THR A 145 -4.63 14.52 -4.17
N GLU A 146 -5.68 13.83 -4.56
CA GLU A 146 -6.34 14.03 -5.85
C GLU A 146 -6.89 15.46 -6.06
N ASN A 147 -7.12 16.20 -4.96
CA ASN A 147 -7.54 17.61 -4.99
C ASN A 147 -6.35 18.58 -5.13
N GLY A 148 -5.13 18.07 -5.33
CA GLY A 148 -3.92 18.88 -5.45
C GLY A 148 -3.37 19.41 -4.13
N GLN A 149 -3.89 18.98 -2.98
CA GLN A 149 -3.39 19.37 -1.67
C GLN A 149 -2.14 18.57 -1.32
N GLU A 150 -1.23 19.20 -0.57
CA GLU A 150 0.02 18.61 -0.12
C GLU A 150 0.12 18.74 1.39
N PHE A 151 0.29 17.62 2.07
CA PHE A 151 0.47 17.57 3.52
C PHE A 151 1.83 16.98 3.87
N LYS A 152 2.55 17.64 4.77
CA LYS A 152 3.84 17.18 5.29
C LYS A 152 3.69 16.93 6.79
N ALA A 153 3.85 15.70 7.23
CA ALA A 153 3.85 15.31 8.62
C ALA A 153 5.28 15.01 9.10
N LYS A 154 5.59 15.33 10.36
CA LYS A 154 6.82 14.89 11.02
C LYS A 154 6.60 13.53 11.66
N ALA A 155 7.64 12.72 11.77
CA ALA A 155 7.57 11.50 12.55
C ALA A 155 7.29 11.83 14.03
N PRO A 156 6.49 11.01 14.72
CA PRO A 156 6.28 11.15 16.16
C PRO A 156 7.61 11.05 16.92
N LYS A 157 7.80 11.90 17.91
CA LYS A 157 8.99 11.81 18.78
C LYS A 157 8.87 10.60 19.69
N GLY A 158 9.90 9.78 19.75
CA GLY A 158 9.92 8.59 20.59
C GLY A 158 11.20 7.78 20.44
N LYS A 159 11.37 6.77 21.31
CA LYS A 159 12.45 5.79 21.17
C LYS A 159 11.97 4.66 20.28
N LEU A 160 12.56 4.54 19.09
CA LEU A 160 12.25 3.46 18.16
C LEU A 160 12.56 2.11 18.81
N LYS A 161 11.55 1.25 18.95
CA LYS A 161 11.69 -0.12 19.40
C LYS A 161 11.71 -1.10 18.23
N ASN A 162 10.81 -0.88 17.27
CA ASN A 162 10.65 -1.68 16.08
C ASN A 162 9.92 -0.86 15.01
N SER A 163 10.30 -1.01 13.75
CA SER A 163 9.65 -0.35 12.59
C SER A 163 8.59 -1.24 11.92
N VAL A 164 8.49 -2.51 12.31
CA VAL A 164 7.52 -3.46 11.72
C VAL A 164 6.10 -2.99 11.94
N GLY A 165 5.30 -2.97 10.87
CA GLY A 165 3.92 -2.52 10.89
C GLY A 165 3.74 -0.99 10.91
N ALA A 166 4.82 -0.20 10.83
CA ALA A 166 4.70 1.26 10.75
C ALA A 166 3.97 1.69 9.47
N GLY A 167 4.27 1.05 8.34
CA GLY A 167 3.57 1.26 7.07
C GLY A 167 2.08 0.94 7.17
N ASP A 168 1.75 -0.26 7.69
CA ASP A 168 0.37 -0.70 7.88
C ASP A 168 -0.39 0.25 8.79
N SER A 169 0.25 0.70 9.89
CA SER A 169 -0.34 1.68 10.83
C SER A 169 -0.59 3.03 10.16
N MET A 170 0.28 3.46 9.25
CA MET A 170 0.11 4.70 8.50
C MET A 170 -1.08 4.60 7.55
N VAL A 171 -1.23 3.49 6.81
CA VAL A 171 -2.40 3.22 5.96
C VAL A 171 -3.68 3.21 6.80
N ALA A 172 -3.68 2.46 7.91
CA ALA A 172 -4.84 2.37 8.80
C ALA A 172 -5.24 3.73 9.37
N GLY A 173 -4.26 4.54 9.80
CA GLY A 173 -4.48 5.89 10.31
C GLY A 173 -5.09 6.83 9.27
N PHE A 174 -4.56 6.80 8.04
CA PHE A 174 -5.10 7.57 6.92
C PHE A 174 -6.55 7.16 6.61
N VAL A 175 -6.79 5.86 6.42
CA VAL A 175 -8.13 5.33 6.09
C VAL A 175 -9.13 5.68 7.20
N TYR A 176 -8.76 5.49 8.46
CA TYR A 176 -9.62 5.85 9.60
C TYR A 176 -9.94 7.33 9.63
N GLY A 177 -8.94 8.20 9.45
CA GLY A 177 -9.13 9.66 9.42
C GLY A 177 -10.07 10.07 8.30
N TYR A 178 -9.82 9.57 7.09
CA TYR A 178 -10.63 9.86 5.90
C TYR A 178 -12.09 9.41 6.08
N LEU A 179 -12.32 8.17 6.52
CA LEU A 179 -13.69 7.65 6.74
C LEU A 179 -14.46 8.42 7.82
N LYS A 180 -13.75 9.01 8.79
CA LYS A 180 -14.38 9.78 9.88
C LYS A 180 -14.70 11.21 9.48
N SER A 181 -13.85 11.85 8.69
CA SER A 181 -13.96 13.29 8.37
C SER A 181 -14.40 13.56 6.94
N ASN A 182 -14.29 12.59 6.06
CA ASN A 182 -14.38 12.75 4.59
C ASN A 182 -13.44 13.85 4.07
N ASP A 183 -12.29 14.02 4.72
CA ASP A 183 -11.25 15.01 4.41
C ASP A 183 -9.87 14.32 4.47
N TYR A 184 -8.93 14.86 3.71
CA TYR A 184 -7.55 14.38 3.65
C TYR A 184 -6.63 14.94 4.75
N LYS A 185 -7.12 15.87 5.56
CA LYS A 185 -6.36 16.54 6.62
C LYS A 185 -6.40 15.78 7.94
#